data_1d393aff47386d14743d05b572f2d228
#
_entry.id   1d393aff47386d14743d05b572f2d228
#
_cell.length_a   1.000
_cell.length_b   1.000
_cell.length_c   1.000
_cell.angle_alpha   90.00
_cell.angle_beta   90.00
_cell.angle_gamma   90.00
#
_symmetry.space_group_name_H-M   'P 1'
#
loop_
_entity.id
_entity.type
_entity.pdbx_description
1 polymer ?
#
loop_
_entity_poly.entity_id
_entity_poly.type
_entity_poly.pdbx_seq_one_letter_code
_entity_poly.pdbx_strand_id
1 'polypeptide(L)'
;MHKEKSITIVSQRRKITLPVRKILYIHMRRKHADVYMDDGKSIETRTTYKEFYDMLGDDFIEVKRGNLVSVIAIHDITDTVNLNNGDTLEYTSSRKKEIEDSLYKKKKSIIRSFSTEGIPGTIEEYSEYYKGCENMPFAFTDIEMIFDDDCHAVDWVFRYGNQALAELEKVPLERLIGNRFGSIFPNMDEKWLRCYERAVLFGETLVMNEYSIEIDTRLTIICFPTFEGHCGCILFDANNIRHIRSASGEDGITKIILGK
;
A
#
# COMPACT_ATOMS: atom_id res chain seq x y z
N MET A 1 -1.48 1.02 -19.25
CA MET A 1 -2.66 0.68 -18.39
C MET A 1 -2.81 -0.84 -18.39
N HIS A 2 -2.28 -1.54 -17.38
CA HIS A 2 -2.44 -2.99 -17.26
C HIS A 2 -3.91 -3.32 -17.09
N LYS A 3 -4.44 -4.20 -17.93
CA LYS A 3 -5.84 -4.66 -17.88
C LYS A 3 -6.04 -5.40 -16.55
N GLU A 4 -6.85 -4.84 -15.66
CA GLU A 4 -7.12 -5.41 -14.34
C GLU A 4 -7.68 -6.84 -14.50
N LYS A 5 -7.01 -7.81 -13.88
CA LYS A 5 -7.44 -9.21 -13.89
C LYS A 5 -8.76 -9.33 -13.10
N SER A 6 -9.75 -9.96 -13.70
CA SER A 6 -11.06 -10.19 -13.09
C SER A 6 -11.48 -11.64 -13.27
N ILE A 7 -12.26 -12.18 -12.33
CA ILE A 7 -12.89 -13.48 -12.43
C ILE A 7 -14.41 -13.34 -12.48
N THR A 8 -15.08 -14.30 -13.10
CA THR A 8 -16.54 -14.34 -13.14
C THR A 8 -17.03 -15.56 -12.37
N ILE A 9 -17.84 -15.33 -11.35
CA ILE A 9 -18.47 -16.36 -10.52
C ILE A 9 -20.00 -16.32 -10.67
N VAL A 10 -20.68 -17.36 -10.19
CA VAL A 10 -22.15 -17.41 -10.16
C VAL A 10 -22.62 -17.32 -8.72
N SER A 11 -23.30 -16.23 -8.36
CA SER A 11 -23.94 -16.01 -7.07
C SER A 11 -25.43 -15.77 -7.28
N GLN A 12 -26.29 -16.40 -6.50
CA GLN A 12 -27.75 -16.25 -6.58
C GLN A 12 -28.31 -16.36 -8.01
N ARG A 13 -27.77 -17.32 -8.81
CA ARG A 13 -28.12 -17.55 -10.22
C ARG A 13 -27.74 -16.41 -11.18
N ARG A 14 -26.93 -15.45 -10.77
CA ARG A 14 -26.41 -14.35 -11.60
C ARG A 14 -24.90 -14.46 -11.75
N LYS A 15 -24.40 -14.11 -12.92
CA LYS A 15 -22.96 -13.95 -13.15
C LYS A 15 -22.50 -12.62 -12.54
N ILE A 16 -21.45 -12.66 -11.73
CA ILE A 16 -20.83 -11.50 -11.10
C ILE A 16 -19.35 -11.50 -11.48
N THR A 17 -18.85 -10.39 -11.96
CA THR A 17 -17.43 -10.18 -12.26
C THR A 17 -16.77 -9.47 -11.10
N LEU A 18 -15.69 -10.04 -10.57
CA LEU A 18 -14.96 -9.55 -9.42
C LEU A 18 -13.51 -9.23 -9.84
N PRO A 19 -13.00 -8.02 -9.53
CA PRO A 19 -11.58 -7.72 -9.68
C PRO A 19 -10.77 -8.60 -8.72
N VAL A 20 -9.76 -9.31 -9.23
CA VAL A 20 -8.96 -10.26 -8.43
C VAL A 20 -8.27 -9.56 -7.27
N ARG A 21 -7.76 -8.35 -7.46
CA ARG A 21 -7.07 -7.57 -6.42
C ARG A 21 -7.95 -7.18 -5.23
N LYS A 22 -9.29 -7.18 -5.42
CA LYS A 22 -10.26 -6.87 -4.35
C LYS A 22 -10.69 -8.08 -3.55
N ILE A 23 -10.28 -9.28 -3.93
CA ILE A 23 -10.57 -10.50 -3.21
C ILE A 23 -9.47 -10.74 -2.19
N LEU A 24 -9.81 -10.76 -0.91
CA LEU A 24 -8.86 -11.02 0.17
C LEU A 24 -8.61 -12.51 0.37
N TYR A 25 -9.68 -13.27 0.53
CA TYR A 25 -9.61 -14.72 0.67
C TYR A 25 -10.92 -15.39 0.30
N ILE A 26 -10.86 -16.72 0.11
CA ILE A 26 -11.98 -17.56 -0.24
C ILE A 26 -12.01 -18.73 0.75
N HIS A 27 -13.15 -18.90 1.40
CA HIS A 27 -13.39 -20.03 2.28
C HIS A 27 -14.31 -21.05 1.60
N MET A 28 -13.78 -22.25 1.32
CA MET A 28 -14.51 -23.34 0.70
C MET A 28 -15.33 -24.11 1.73
N ARG A 29 -16.64 -24.19 1.52
CA ARG A 29 -17.56 -25.07 2.25
C ARG A 29 -17.94 -26.28 1.40
N ARG A 30 -18.63 -27.27 1.99
CA ARG A 30 -18.97 -28.53 1.27
C ARG A 30 -19.68 -28.31 -0.07
N LYS A 31 -20.56 -27.30 -0.19
CA LYS A 31 -21.39 -27.03 -1.38
C LYS A 31 -21.29 -25.60 -1.91
N HIS A 32 -20.59 -24.74 -1.20
CA HIS A 32 -20.48 -23.30 -1.48
C HIS A 32 -19.09 -22.83 -1.14
N ALA A 33 -18.74 -21.67 -1.68
CA ALA A 33 -17.58 -20.90 -1.27
C ALA A 33 -18.04 -19.50 -0.86
N ASP A 34 -17.43 -18.95 0.17
CA ASP A 34 -17.59 -17.56 0.56
C ASP A 34 -16.36 -16.79 0.08
N VAL A 35 -16.56 -15.78 -0.76
CA VAL A 35 -15.53 -14.88 -1.28
C VAL A 35 -15.55 -13.61 -0.47
N TYR A 36 -14.48 -13.31 0.24
CA TYR A 36 -14.34 -12.12 1.10
C TYR A 36 -13.60 -11.01 0.35
N MET A 37 -14.18 -9.82 0.33
CA MET A 37 -13.74 -8.67 -0.43
C MET A 37 -13.10 -7.61 0.48
N ASP A 38 -12.27 -6.74 -0.10
CA ASP A 38 -11.60 -5.61 0.58
C ASP A 38 -12.57 -4.56 1.16
N ASP A 39 -13.80 -4.50 0.65
CA ASP A 39 -14.86 -3.60 1.15
C ASP A 39 -15.67 -4.19 2.32
N GLY A 40 -15.22 -5.32 2.89
CA GLY A 40 -15.86 -6.02 4.01
C GLY A 40 -17.06 -6.87 3.62
N LYS A 41 -17.42 -6.95 2.33
CA LYS A 41 -18.50 -7.82 1.86
C LYS A 41 -18.04 -9.26 1.69
N SER A 42 -18.98 -10.19 1.85
CA SER A 42 -18.81 -11.58 1.46
C SER A 42 -19.83 -11.99 0.41
N ILE A 43 -19.41 -12.80 -0.54
CA ILE A 43 -20.23 -13.26 -1.66
C ILE A 43 -20.25 -14.79 -1.66
N GLU A 44 -21.41 -15.37 -1.42
CA GLU A 44 -21.61 -16.82 -1.53
C GLU A 44 -21.71 -17.25 -3.00
N THR A 45 -20.99 -18.30 -3.37
CA THR A 45 -21.02 -18.89 -4.72
C THR A 45 -20.94 -20.40 -4.68
N ARG A 46 -21.34 -21.06 -5.77
CA ARG A 46 -21.18 -22.49 -5.99
C ARG A 46 -19.94 -22.86 -6.79
N THR A 47 -19.07 -21.89 -7.08
CA THR A 47 -17.80 -22.09 -7.76
C THR A 47 -16.94 -23.08 -6.96
N THR A 48 -16.42 -24.09 -7.61
CA THR A 48 -15.62 -25.13 -6.98
C THR A 48 -14.19 -24.68 -6.71
N TYR A 49 -13.49 -25.41 -5.84
CA TYR A 49 -12.08 -25.17 -5.57
C TYR A 49 -11.22 -25.18 -6.85
N LYS A 50 -11.46 -26.17 -7.72
CA LYS A 50 -10.72 -26.30 -8.98
C LYS A 50 -10.95 -25.11 -9.91
N GLU A 51 -12.20 -24.65 -10.05
CA GLU A 51 -12.52 -23.47 -10.86
C GLU A 51 -11.83 -22.22 -10.31
N PHE A 52 -11.81 -22.03 -8.98
CA PHE A 52 -11.05 -20.91 -8.38
C PHE A 52 -9.56 -21.03 -8.65
N TYR A 53 -8.98 -22.21 -8.45
CA TYR A 53 -7.57 -22.45 -8.68
C TYR A 53 -7.18 -22.15 -10.14
N ASP A 54 -7.99 -22.61 -11.11
CA ASP A 54 -7.76 -22.36 -12.54
C ASP A 54 -7.89 -20.88 -12.92
N MET A 55 -8.81 -20.13 -12.28
CA MET A 55 -9.04 -18.70 -12.56
C MET A 55 -8.01 -17.79 -11.89
N LEU A 56 -7.62 -18.10 -10.66
CA LEU A 56 -6.80 -17.23 -9.82
C LEU A 56 -5.29 -17.49 -10.01
N GLY A 57 -4.89 -18.77 -10.18
CA GLY A 57 -3.48 -19.16 -10.35
C GLY A 57 -2.60 -18.69 -9.20
N ASP A 58 -1.41 -18.18 -9.51
CA ASP A 58 -0.39 -17.77 -8.55
C ASP A 58 -0.73 -16.47 -7.77
N ASP A 59 -1.89 -15.85 -8.05
CA ASP A 59 -2.36 -14.71 -7.25
C ASP A 59 -2.91 -15.16 -5.89
N PHE A 60 -3.24 -16.46 -5.75
CA PHE A 60 -3.79 -17.03 -4.52
C PHE A 60 -3.02 -18.26 -4.07
N ILE A 61 -2.95 -18.46 -2.77
CA ILE A 61 -2.33 -19.64 -2.16
C ILE A 61 -3.29 -20.29 -1.17
N GLU A 62 -3.31 -21.61 -1.12
CA GLU A 62 -4.04 -22.35 -0.11
C GLU A 62 -3.21 -22.38 1.20
N VAL A 63 -3.66 -21.67 2.22
CA VAL A 63 -2.97 -21.61 3.53
C VAL A 63 -3.37 -22.78 4.45
N LYS A 64 -4.62 -23.21 4.34
CA LYS A 64 -5.21 -24.38 5.01
C LYS A 64 -6.21 -25.00 4.04
N ARG A 65 -6.49 -26.29 4.19
CA ARG A 65 -7.45 -27.00 3.30
C ARG A 65 -8.75 -26.21 3.17
N GLY A 66 -9.03 -25.78 1.95
CA GLY A 66 -10.23 -25.01 1.60
C GLY A 66 -10.15 -23.51 1.89
N ASN A 67 -9.01 -22.98 2.31
CA ASN A 67 -8.79 -21.54 2.47
C ASN A 67 -7.76 -21.05 1.45
N LEU A 68 -8.24 -20.37 0.41
CA LEU A 68 -7.42 -19.69 -0.60
C LEU A 68 -7.25 -18.23 -0.20
N VAL A 69 -6.02 -17.74 -0.08
CA VAL A 69 -5.71 -16.37 0.33
C VAL A 69 -5.00 -15.65 -0.81
N SER A 70 -5.41 -14.43 -1.09
CA SER A 70 -4.71 -13.55 -2.01
C SER A 70 -3.31 -13.26 -1.48
N VAL A 71 -2.28 -13.54 -2.27
CA VAL A 71 -0.88 -13.35 -1.86
C VAL A 71 -0.61 -11.88 -1.52
N ILE A 72 -1.20 -10.94 -2.25
CA ILE A 72 -1.05 -9.50 -2.00
C ILE A 72 -1.83 -9.02 -0.77
N ALA A 73 -2.83 -9.79 -0.29
CA ALA A 73 -3.57 -9.44 0.91
C ALA A 73 -2.84 -9.83 2.22
N ILE A 74 -1.79 -10.64 2.12
CA ILE A 74 -0.99 -11.07 3.28
C ILE A 74 -0.17 -9.90 3.80
N HIS A 75 -0.40 -9.53 5.06
CA HIS A 75 0.37 -8.51 5.76
C HIS A 75 1.64 -9.12 6.36
N ASP A 76 1.48 -10.15 7.19
CA ASP A 76 2.57 -10.93 7.77
C ASP A 76 2.14 -12.36 8.10
N ILE A 77 3.11 -13.21 8.49
CA ILE A 77 2.90 -14.62 8.81
C ILE A 77 3.59 -14.91 10.16
N THR A 78 2.79 -14.94 11.19
CA THR A 78 3.21 -15.31 12.56
C THR A 78 2.68 -16.69 12.92
N ASP A 79 1.90 -16.81 13.97
CA ASP A 79 1.13 -18.02 14.33
C ASP A 79 -0.13 -18.14 13.43
N THR A 80 -0.50 -17.04 12.78
CA THR A 80 -1.58 -16.92 11.81
C THR A 80 -1.08 -16.20 10.57
N VAL A 81 -1.81 -16.31 9.46
CA VAL A 81 -1.69 -15.41 8.31
C VAL A 81 -2.54 -14.18 8.62
N ASN A 82 -1.90 -13.04 8.83
CA ASN A 82 -2.56 -11.78 9.11
C ASN A 82 -2.78 -11.03 7.79
N LEU A 83 -3.99 -10.51 7.57
CA LEU A 83 -4.37 -9.81 6.36
C LEU A 83 -4.40 -8.29 6.58
N ASN A 84 -4.30 -7.54 5.49
CA ASN A 84 -4.28 -6.07 5.48
C ASN A 84 -5.51 -5.41 6.09
N ASN A 85 -6.66 -6.10 6.04
CA ASN A 85 -7.91 -5.62 6.62
C ASN A 85 -8.04 -5.94 8.12
N GLY A 86 -7.02 -6.57 8.72
CA GLY A 86 -7.01 -7.00 10.12
C GLY A 86 -7.57 -8.41 10.36
N ASP A 87 -8.10 -9.08 9.35
CA ASP A 87 -8.51 -10.48 9.48
C ASP A 87 -7.30 -11.37 9.71
N THR A 88 -7.51 -12.45 10.47
CA THR A 88 -6.49 -13.47 10.74
C THR A 88 -6.99 -14.84 10.32
N LEU A 89 -6.14 -15.60 9.64
CA LEU A 89 -6.47 -16.93 9.14
C LEU A 89 -5.48 -17.96 9.69
N GLU A 90 -6.00 -19.08 10.19
CA GLU A 90 -5.15 -20.21 10.52
C GLU A 90 -4.54 -20.82 9.26
N TYR A 91 -3.32 -21.27 9.36
CA TYR A 91 -2.65 -22.03 8.31
C TYR A 91 -2.12 -23.37 8.83
N THR A 92 -1.83 -24.29 7.91
CA THR A 92 -1.18 -25.54 8.24
C THR A 92 0.32 -25.32 8.39
N SER A 93 0.92 -25.61 9.55
CA SER A 93 2.32 -25.30 9.87
C SER A 93 3.33 -25.75 8.81
N SER A 94 3.09 -26.92 8.17
CA SER A 94 3.93 -27.40 7.06
C SER A 94 3.88 -26.52 5.80
N ARG A 95 2.90 -25.64 5.69
CA ARG A 95 2.75 -24.73 4.54
C ARG A 95 3.39 -23.38 4.74
N LYS A 96 3.91 -23.06 5.94
CA LYS A 96 4.50 -21.75 6.22
C LYS A 96 5.51 -21.34 5.15
N LYS A 97 6.48 -22.20 4.89
CA LYS A 97 7.51 -21.94 3.87
C LYS A 97 6.93 -21.73 2.47
N GLU A 98 5.92 -22.51 2.08
CA GLU A 98 5.24 -22.37 0.77
C GLU A 98 4.57 -21.00 0.64
N ILE A 99 3.95 -20.51 1.73
CA ILE A 99 3.29 -19.20 1.76
C ILE A 99 4.33 -18.07 1.66
N GLU A 100 5.41 -18.15 2.44
CA GLU A 100 6.54 -17.20 2.41
C GLU A 100 7.19 -17.17 1.02
N ASP A 101 7.48 -18.34 0.43
CA ASP A 101 8.04 -18.46 -0.93
C ASP A 101 7.11 -17.84 -2.00
N SER A 102 5.80 -17.99 -1.84
CA SER A 102 4.82 -17.43 -2.78
C SER A 102 4.78 -15.90 -2.68
N LEU A 103 4.81 -15.36 -1.46
CA LEU A 103 4.89 -13.92 -1.24
C LEU A 103 6.17 -13.33 -1.83
N TYR A 104 7.32 -13.96 -1.56
CA TYR A 104 8.61 -13.58 -2.14
C TYR A 104 8.59 -13.58 -3.67
N LYS A 105 8.11 -14.67 -4.29
CA LYS A 105 8.01 -14.77 -5.75
C LYS A 105 7.12 -13.66 -6.33
N LYS A 106 6.01 -13.34 -5.65
CA LYS A 106 5.12 -12.28 -6.10
C LYS A 106 5.79 -10.92 -6.04
N LYS A 107 6.42 -10.57 -4.91
CA LYS A 107 7.20 -9.32 -4.78
C LYS A 107 8.28 -9.21 -5.85
N LYS A 108 9.08 -10.28 -6.01
CA LYS A 108 10.16 -10.33 -7.00
C LYS A 108 9.67 -10.17 -8.44
N SER A 109 8.52 -10.76 -8.77
CA SER A 109 7.91 -10.60 -10.09
C SER A 109 7.50 -9.14 -10.33
N ILE A 110 6.90 -8.48 -9.34
CA ILE A 110 6.49 -7.08 -9.43
C ILE A 110 7.71 -6.19 -9.60
N ILE A 111 8.73 -6.31 -8.71
CA ILE A 111 9.93 -5.47 -8.77
C ILE A 111 10.65 -5.63 -10.14
N ARG A 112 10.72 -6.85 -10.66
CA ARG A 112 11.32 -7.11 -11.98
C ARG A 112 10.52 -6.54 -13.15
N SER A 113 9.25 -6.28 -12.97
CA SER A 113 8.39 -5.68 -14.00
C SER A 113 8.45 -4.15 -14.03
N PHE A 114 9.09 -3.52 -13.05
CA PHE A 114 9.20 -2.06 -13.02
C PHE A 114 9.90 -1.55 -14.29
N SER A 115 9.23 -0.64 -14.96
CA SER A 115 9.72 0.09 -16.13
C SER A 115 10.09 1.50 -15.72
N THR A 116 11.11 2.05 -16.33
CA THR A 116 11.46 3.47 -16.19
C THR A 116 10.75 4.36 -17.24
N GLU A 117 9.92 3.78 -18.08
CA GLU A 117 9.21 4.52 -19.12
C GLU A 117 8.20 5.50 -18.49
N GLY A 118 8.33 6.78 -18.87
CA GLY A 118 7.46 7.85 -18.37
C GLY A 118 7.78 8.33 -16.94
N ILE A 119 8.84 7.82 -16.32
CA ILE A 119 9.35 8.33 -15.03
C ILE A 119 10.32 9.48 -15.30
N PRO A 120 10.20 10.64 -14.61
CA PRO A 120 11.19 11.71 -14.72
C PRO A 120 12.60 11.19 -14.37
N GLY A 121 13.61 11.56 -15.13
CA GLY A 121 15.00 11.10 -14.94
C GLY A 121 15.87 12.08 -14.17
N THR A 122 15.48 13.35 -14.09
CA THR A 122 16.24 14.41 -13.41
C THR A 122 15.41 15.14 -12.37
N ILE A 123 16.08 15.87 -11.49
CA ILE A 123 15.42 16.70 -10.44
C ILE A 123 14.52 17.76 -11.10
N GLU A 124 14.97 18.35 -12.21
CA GLU A 124 14.24 19.37 -12.94
C GLU A 124 12.96 18.80 -13.57
N GLU A 125 13.03 17.60 -14.13
CA GLU A 125 11.86 16.91 -14.70
C GLU A 125 10.84 16.54 -13.60
N TYR A 126 11.28 16.08 -12.43
CA TYR A 126 10.39 15.87 -11.28
C TYR A 126 9.75 17.17 -10.80
N SER A 127 10.52 18.27 -10.74
CA SER A 127 10.01 19.58 -10.35
C SER A 127 8.96 20.10 -11.33
N GLU A 128 9.17 19.93 -12.64
CA GLU A 128 8.16 20.33 -13.63
C GLU A 128 6.91 19.42 -13.58
N TYR A 129 7.09 18.11 -13.38
CA TYR A 129 5.97 17.15 -13.25
C TYR A 129 5.07 17.48 -12.05
N TYR A 130 5.69 17.78 -10.90
CA TYR A 130 5.00 18.09 -9.65
C TYR A 130 4.82 19.58 -9.38
N LYS A 131 4.99 20.44 -10.36
CA LYS A 131 4.87 21.90 -10.23
C LYS A 131 3.58 22.38 -9.54
N GLY A 132 2.47 21.67 -9.78
CA GLY A 132 1.20 21.93 -9.11
C GLY A 132 1.21 21.68 -7.60
N CYS A 133 2.18 20.91 -7.09
CA CYS A 133 2.32 20.57 -5.68
C CYS A 133 3.23 21.53 -4.91
N GLU A 134 3.97 22.42 -5.61
CA GLU A 134 5.00 23.29 -5.04
C GLU A 134 4.47 24.18 -3.90
N ASN A 135 3.31 24.78 -4.09
CA ASN A 135 2.69 25.73 -3.16
C ASN A 135 1.58 25.10 -2.30
N MET A 136 1.52 23.78 -2.20
CA MET A 136 0.56 23.14 -1.31
C MET A 136 0.88 23.44 0.16
N PRO A 137 -0.15 23.68 1.01
CA PRO A 137 0.05 24.03 2.42
C PRO A 137 0.36 22.82 3.31
N PHE A 138 0.59 21.66 2.73
CA PHE A 138 0.98 20.42 3.40
C PHE A 138 2.20 19.80 2.71
N ALA A 139 2.96 19.04 3.46
CA ALA A 139 4.16 18.38 2.95
C ALA A 139 3.77 17.33 1.92
N PHE A 140 4.41 17.39 0.75
CA PHE A 140 4.30 16.39 -0.30
C PHE A 140 5.68 15.97 -0.78
N THR A 141 5.86 14.66 -0.96
CA THR A 141 7.07 14.09 -1.56
C THR A 141 6.74 12.92 -2.47
N ASP A 142 7.55 12.72 -3.50
CA ASP A 142 7.66 11.48 -4.25
C ASP A 142 8.97 10.81 -3.87
N ILE A 143 8.90 9.54 -3.50
CA ILE A 143 10.04 8.74 -3.08
C ILE A 143 10.17 7.50 -3.97
N GLU A 144 11.40 7.16 -4.35
CA GLU A 144 11.73 5.92 -5.03
C GLU A 144 12.25 4.91 -4.02
N MET A 145 11.60 3.74 -3.94
CA MET A 145 11.95 2.70 -2.98
C MET A 145 13.19 1.91 -3.41
N ILE A 146 14.02 1.57 -2.44
CA ILE A 146 15.18 0.70 -2.61
C ILE A 146 14.88 -0.64 -1.97
N PHE A 147 15.03 -1.71 -2.75
CA PHE A 147 14.81 -3.08 -2.30
C PHE A 147 16.15 -3.84 -2.23
N ASP A 148 16.25 -4.76 -1.27
CA ASP A 148 17.34 -5.73 -1.19
C ASP A 148 17.10 -6.95 -2.11
N ASP A 149 18.05 -7.90 -2.10
CA ASP A 149 17.97 -9.12 -2.91
C ASP A 149 16.81 -10.05 -2.49
N ASP A 150 16.35 -9.92 -1.25
CA ASP A 150 15.22 -10.65 -0.68
C ASP A 150 13.87 -9.95 -0.93
N CYS A 151 13.88 -8.85 -1.71
CA CYS A 151 12.69 -8.07 -2.06
C CYS A 151 12.02 -7.38 -0.86
N HIS A 152 12.79 -7.02 0.17
CA HIS A 152 12.36 -6.15 1.24
C HIS A 152 12.78 -4.72 0.96
N ALA A 153 11.91 -3.77 1.25
CA ALA A 153 12.27 -2.37 1.22
C ALA A 153 13.26 -2.06 2.35
N VAL A 154 14.39 -1.45 2.00
CA VAL A 154 15.48 -1.14 2.96
C VAL A 154 15.78 0.34 3.08
N ASP A 155 15.38 1.16 2.11
CA ASP A 155 15.57 2.61 2.10
C ASP A 155 14.71 3.23 0.98
N TRP A 156 14.77 4.54 0.83
CA TRP A 156 14.23 5.26 -0.32
C TRP A 156 15.06 6.48 -0.68
N VAL A 157 14.90 6.97 -1.89
CA VAL A 157 15.47 8.24 -2.37
C VAL A 157 14.35 9.26 -2.51
N PHE A 158 14.52 10.46 -1.98
CA PHE A 158 13.61 11.58 -2.24
C PHE A 158 13.80 12.05 -3.69
N ARG A 159 12.79 11.87 -4.52
CA ARG A 159 12.81 12.31 -5.93
C ARG A 159 12.21 13.69 -6.12
N TYR A 160 11.20 14.01 -5.32
CA TYR A 160 10.58 15.34 -5.26
C TYR A 160 10.15 15.67 -3.83
N GLY A 161 10.11 16.95 -3.50
CA GLY A 161 9.50 17.48 -2.28
C GLY A 161 9.18 18.95 -2.44
N ASN A 162 8.11 19.40 -1.81
CA ASN A 162 7.75 20.81 -1.77
C ASN A 162 8.34 21.52 -0.53
N GLN A 163 8.21 22.87 -0.47
CA GLN A 163 8.74 23.65 0.65
C GLN A 163 8.16 23.24 2.01
N ALA A 164 6.88 22.84 2.05
CA ALA A 164 6.25 22.35 3.28
C ALA A 164 6.88 21.04 3.80
N LEU A 165 7.45 20.20 2.93
CA LEU A 165 8.23 19.03 3.34
C LEU A 165 9.52 19.46 4.06
N ALA A 166 10.26 20.43 3.49
CA ALA A 166 11.49 20.92 4.12
C ALA A 166 11.23 21.51 5.51
N GLU A 167 10.12 22.22 5.67
CA GLU A 167 9.69 22.79 6.96
C GLU A 167 9.30 21.68 7.96
N LEU A 168 8.59 20.64 7.52
CA LEU A 168 8.18 19.52 8.36
C LEU A 168 9.37 18.68 8.81
N GLU A 169 10.24 18.31 7.86
CA GLU A 169 11.45 17.49 8.11
C GLU A 169 12.57 18.27 8.78
N LYS A 170 12.46 19.61 8.83
CA LYS A 170 13.50 20.53 9.36
C LYS A 170 14.85 20.38 8.62
N VAL A 171 14.79 20.00 7.35
CA VAL A 171 15.93 19.77 6.46
C VAL A 171 15.70 20.51 5.15
N PRO A 172 16.64 21.30 4.63
CA PRO A 172 16.51 21.99 3.34
C PRO A 172 16.28 20.99 2.19
N LEU A 173 15.48 21.39 1.19
CA LEU A 173 15.16 20.53 0.02
C LEU A 173 16.43 20.06 -0.70
N GLU A 174 17.46 20.89 -0.80
CA GLU A 174 18.73 20.56 -1.47
C GLU A 174 19.47 19.41 -0.76
N ARG A 175 19.16 19.16 0.51
CA ARG A 175 19.70 18.02 1.27
C ARG A 175 18.79 16.80 1.24
N LEU A 176 17.51 16.99 0.95
CA LEU A 176 16.55 15.88 0.81
C LEU A 176 16.59 15.30 -0.60
N ILE A 177 16.39 16.14 -1.63
CA ILE A 177 16.17 15.69 -2.99
C ILE A 177 17.45 15.06 -3.58
N GLY A 178 17.27 13.87 -4.17
CA GLY A 178 18.37 13.06 -4.72
C GLY A 178 19.13 12.24 -3.68
N ASN A 179 18.86 12.41 -2.39
CA ASN A 179 19.54 11.68 -1.33
C ASN A 179 18.67 10.60 -0.71
N ARG A 180 19.33 9.59 -0.14
CA ARG A 180 18.67 8.50 0.58
C ARG A 180 18.23 8.97 1.95
N PHE A 181 17.06 8.49 2.40
CA PHE A 181 16.56 8.78 3.73
C PHE A 181 17.56 8.39 4.83
N GLY A 182 18.07 7.15 4.78
CA GLY A 182 19.03 6.64 5.76
C GLY A 182 20.36 7.41 5.82
N SER A 183 20.72 8.19 4.77
CA SER A 183 21.90 9.08 4.79
C SER A 183 21.65 10.40 5.52
N ILE A 184 20.38 10.77 5.69
CA ILE A 184 19.96 12.03 6.33
C ILE A 184 19.50 11.76 7.76
N PHE A 185 18.73 10.69 7.95
CA PHE A 185 18.14 10.28 9.22
C PHE A 185 18.67 8.90 9.65
N PRO A 186 19.62 8.84 10.58
CA PRO A 186 20.33 7.60 10.91
C PRO A 186 19.51 6.54 11.66
N ASN A 187 18.34 6.91 12.19
CA ASN A 187 17.50 6.03 13.02
C ASN A 187 16.14 5.75 12.36
N MET A 188 16.16 5.32 11.08
CA MET A 188 14.94 5.00 10.36
C MET A 188 14.14 3.90 11.05
N ASP A 189 12.83 4.16 11.26
CA ASP A 189 11.90 3.17 11.78
C ASP A 189 11.36 2.30 10.62
N GLU A 190 11.48 0.98 10.74
CA GLU A 190 11.03 0.01 9.74
C GLU A 190 9.53 0.12 9.38
N LYS A 191 8.71 0.69 10.26
CA LYS A 191 7.27 0.86 10.00
C LYS A 191 6.99 1.69 8.76
N TRP A 192 7.84 2.69 8.46
CA TRP A 192 7.75 3.52 7.25
C TRP A 192 7.99 2.68 6.00
N LEU A 193 9.06 1.88 6.01
CA LEU A 193 9.41 0.98 4.91
C LEU A 193 8.26 0.03 4.56
N ARG A 194 7.65 -0.58 5.57
CA ARG A 194 6.52 -1.52 5.37
C ARG A 194 5.32 -0.86 4.72
N CYS A 195 4.97 0.37 5.14
CA CYS A 195 3.84 1.09 4.57
C CYS A 195 4.09 1.47 3.11
N TYR A 196 5.26 2.04 2.82
CA TYR A 196 5.62 2.49 1.48
C TYR A 196 5.82 1.30 0.52
N GLU A 197 6.42 0.20 1.00
CA GLU A 197 6.54 -1.05 0.25
C GLU A 197 5.18 -1.54 -0.26
N ARG A 198 4.17 -1.49 0.57
CA ARG A 198 2.82 -1.92 0.20
C ARG A 198 2.19 -1.01 -0.84
N ALA A 199 2.35 0.29 -0.70
CA ALA A 199 1.88 1.25 -1.71
C ALA A 199 2.53 0.98 -3.06
N VAL A 200 3.85 0.76 -3.08
CA VAL A 200 4.63 0.55 -4.30
C VAL A 200 4.36 -0.82 -4.94
N LEU A 201 4.39 -1.90 -4.17
CA LEU A 201 4.28 -3.25 -4.71
C LEU A 201 2.84 -3.65 -5.01
N PHE A 202 1.89 -3.21 -4.20
CA PHE A 202 0.51 -3.70 -4.29
C PHE A 202 -0.49 -2.63 -4.73
N GLY A 203 -0.02 -1.40 -5.00
CA GLY A 203 -0.86 -0.31 -5.49
C GLY A 203 -1.87 0.19 -4.44
N GLU A 204 -1.56 0.04 -3.16
CA GLU A 204 -2.44 0.44 -2.07
C GLU A 204 -2.31 1.93 -1.75
N THR A 205 -3.43 2.55 -1.36
CA THR A 205 -3.41 3.86 -0.70
C THR A 205 -3.63 3.62 0.78
N LEU A 206 -2.67 4.02 1.60
CA LEU A 206 -2.65 3.75 3.03
C LEU A 206 -2.57 5.05 3.82
N VAL A 207 -3.15 5.04 5.03
CA VAL A 207 -3.07 6.16 5.97
C VAL A 207 -2.41 5.64 7.25
N MET A 208 -1.35 6.32 7.66
CA MET A 208 -0.65 6.05 8.92
C MET A 208 -0.75 7.25 9.86
N ASN A 209 -0.93 6.95 11.16
CA ASN A 209 -0.92 7.95 12.22
C ASN A 209 0.09 7.49 13.27
N GLU A 210 1.35 7.90 13.11
CA GLU A 210 2.47 7.40 13.89
C GLU A 210 3.38 8.54 14.38
N TYR A 211 4.12 8.23 15.44
CA TYR A 211 5.16 9.13 15.93
C TYR A 211 6.46 8.90 15.16
N SER A 212 7.00 9.96 14.56
CA SER A 212 8.31 9.96 13.92
C SER A 212 9.37 10.37 14.95
N ILE A 213 10.28 9.45 15.23
CA ILE A 213 11.42 9.69 16.13
C ILE A 213 12.42 10.62 15.43
N GLU A 214 12.52 10.53 14.11
CA GLU A 214 13.48 11.24 13.28
C GLU A 214 13.31 12.77 13.38
N ILE A 215 12.08 13.23 13.46
CA ILE A 215 11.75 14.67 13.52
C ILE A 215 11.02 15.08 14.81
N ASP A 216 10.88 14.14 15.76
CA ASP A 216 10.20 14.35 17.07
C ASP A 216 8.77 14.88 16.90
N THR A 217 7.97 14.24 16.06
CA THR A 217 6.64 14.72 15.69
C THR A 217 5.67 13.56 15.41
N ARG A 218 4.41 13.72 15.82
CA ARG A 218 3.36 12.78 15.41
C ARG A 218 2.88 13.14 14.01
N LEU A 219 3.02 12.19 13.08
CA LEU A 219 2.64 12.36 11.68
C LEU A 219 1.34 11.63 11.34
N THR A 220 0.54 12.26 10.50
CA THR A 220 -0.44 11.59 9.63
C THR A 220 0.13 11.56 8.23
N ILE A 221 0.34 10.38 7.68
CA ILE A 221 0.87 10.19 6.33
C ILE A 221 -0.17 9.47 5.49
N ILE A 222 -0.47 10.01 4.31
CA ILE A 222 -1.22 9.34 3.26
C ILE A 222 -0.21 8.96 2.20
N CYS A 223 0.01 7.66 1.97
CA CYS A 223 0.90 7.16 0.93
C CYS A 223 0.11 6.44 -0.15
N PHE A 224 0.54 6.59 -1.40
CA PHE A 224 -0.12 6.05 -2.59
C PHE A 224 0.89 5.86 -3.73
N PRO A 225 0.64 4.91 -4.66
CA PRO A 225 1.55 4.69 -5.78
C PRO A 225 1.53 5.88 -6.75
N THR A 226 2.69 6.26 -7.24
CA THR A 226 2.87 7.32 -8.28
C THR A 226 3.42 6.72 -9.57
N PHE A 227 4.69 6.40 -9.63
CA PHE A 227 5.32 5.66 -10.71
C PHE A 227 5.64 4.23 -10.27
N GLU A 228 6.09 3.39 -11.21
CA GLU A 228 6.59 2.06 -10.87
C GLU A 228 7.85 2.17 -10.00
N GLY A 229 7.83 1.53 -8.83
CA GLY A 229 8.89 1.68 -7.84
C GLY A 229 8.79 2.92 -6.94
N HIS A 230 7.79 3.78 -7.13
CA HIS A 230 7.64 5.04 -6.42
C HIS A 230 6.37 5.12 -5.57
N CYS A 231 6.45 5.93 -4.52
CA CYS A 231 5.35 6.25 -3.62
C CYS A 231 5.25 7.76 -3.41
N GLY A 232 4.07 8.31 -3.66
CA GLY A 232 3.73 9.67 -3.25
C GLY A 232 3.30 9.67 -1.79
N CYS A 233 3.79 10.64 -1.00
CA CYS A 233 3.44 10.80 0.41
C CYS A 233 2.94 12.22 0.67
N ILE A 234 1.74 12.33 1.25
CA ILE A 234 1.22 13.57 1.83
C ILE A 234 1.38 13.45 3.34
N LEU A 235 2.11 14.39 3.96
CA LEU A 235 2.43 14.36 5.37
C LEU A 235 1.85 15.56 6.10
N PHE A 236 1.32 15.30 7.28
CA PHE A 236 0.80 16.33 8.18
C PHE A 236 1.38 16.13 9.57
N ASP A 237 1.79 17.23 10.21
CA ASP A 237 2.01 17.23 11.66
C ASP A 237 0.65 17.12 12.37
N ALA A 238 0.38 15.97 12.97
CA ALA A 238 -0.90 15.69 13.61
C ALA A 238 -1.17 16.60 14.83
N ASN A 239 -0.13 17.22 15.43
CA ASN A 239 -0.29 18.17 16.53
C ASN A 239 -0.77 19.53 16.04
N ASN A 240 -0.51 19.87 14.77
CA ASN A 240 -0.84 21.15 14.16
C ASN A 240 -2.13 21.11 13.34
N ILE A 241 -2.72 19.92 13.11
CA ILE A 241 -4.04 19.80 12.49
C ILE A 241 -5.10 20.09 13.55
N ARG A 242 -5.60 21.31 13.59
CA ARG A 242 -6.79 21.66 14.37
C ARG A 242 -8.02 21.35 13.54
N HIS A 243 -8.70 20.26 13.85
CA HIS A 243 -10.07 20.06 13.40
C HIS A 243 -10.94 21.10 14.13
N ILE A 244 -11.27 22.19 13.46
CA ILE A 244 -12.41 22.99 13.90
C ILE A 244 -13.62 22.13 13.58
N ARG A 245 -14.19 21.46 14.63
CA ARG A 245 -15.57 20.99 14.54
C ARG A 245 -16.38 22.22 14.19
N SER A 246 -16.94 22.26 12.98
CA SER A 246 -17.90 23.28 12.61
C SER A 246 -18.99 23.23 13.65
N ALA A 247 -19.18 24.30 14.42
CA ALA A 247 -20.50 24.63 14.87
C ALA A 247 -21.33 24.63 13.58
N SER A 248 -22.30 23.75 13.48
CA SER A 248 -23.16 23.48 12.32
C SER A 248 -23.53 24.77 11.58
N GLY A 249 -22.70 25.14 10.60
CA GLY A 249 -23.08 26.05 9.55
C GLY A 249 -23.88 25.25 8.53
N GLU A 250 -24.97 25.80 8.05
CA GLU A 250 -25.90 25.19 7.11
C GLU A 250 -25.27 24.77 5.75
N ASP A 251 -24.01 25.04 5.53
CA ASP A 251 -23.28 24.85 4.27
C ASP A 251 -22.34 23.63 4.21
N GLY A 252 -22.21 22.86 5.30
CA GLY A 252 -21.45 21.59 5.30
C GLY A 252 -19.94 21.73 5.05
N ILE A 253 -19.37 22.94 5.08
CA ILE A 253 -17.95 23.19 4.82
C ILE A 253 -17.14 23.00 6.10
N THR A 254 -16.25 22.01 6.10
CA THR A 254 -15.26 21.80 7.16
C THR A 254 -14.00 22.61 6.85
N LYS A 255 -13.68 23.59 7.68
CA LYS A 255 -12.45 24.38 7.53
C LYS A 255 -11.30 23.66 8.23
N ILE A 256 -10.29 23.22 7.48
CA ILE A 256 -9.04 22.73 8.04
C ILE A 256 -8.11 23.93 8.18
N ILE A 257 -7.66 24.22 9.41
CA ILE A 257 -6.63 25.23 9.66
C ILE A 257 -5.36 24.48 9.97
N LEU A 258 -4.38 24.57 9.07
CA LEU A 258 -3.03 24.14 9.34
C LEU A 258 -2.40 25.20 10.24
N GLY A 259 -1.92 24.78 11.43
CA GLY A 259 -1.25 25.67 12.36
C GLY A 259 0.05 26.23 11.74
N LYS A 260 0.35 27.51 12.02
CA LYS A 260 1.66 28.10 11.74
C LYS A 260 2.63 27.69 12.82
#